data_4420d7cd91a2915bbc502aa91cde33cb
#
_entry.id   4420d7cd91a2915bbc502aa91cde33cb
#
_cell.length_a   1.000
_cell.length_b   1.000
_cell.length_c   1.000
_cell.angle_alpha   90.00
_cell.angle_beta   90.00
_cell.angle_gamma   90.00
#
_symmetry.space_group_name_H-M   'P 1'
#
loop_
_entity.id
_entity.type
_entity.pdbx_description
1 polymer ?
#
loop_
_entity_poly.entity_id
_entity_poly.type
_entity_poly.pdbx_seq_one_letter_code
_entity_poly.pdbx_strand_id
1 'polypeptide(L)'
;DTGSRGLGDVYKRQEPMLITFQECCNHFSEKIGNWPVVISGSWFNILPKGGRTERHRHESSVISGAFYLDLPEGDFGKFFVVSPLQPYMMCVHNVRETPYGMYFYDVPIKEKHLYLFPSWLEHGSRTNNTEHDRWTVSFNTSAFSQEMLDPRFVESVWGKGHESS
;
A
#
# COMPACT_ATOMS: atom_id res chain seq x y z
N ASP A 1 -22.54 -21.47 -21.29
CA ASP A 1 -21.36 -20.60 -21.44
C ASP A 1 -21.44 -19.38 -20.50
N THR A 2 -21.19 -19.58 -19.20
CA THR A 2 -21.26 -18.51 -18.22
C THR A 2 -19.98 -18.36 -17.37
N GLY A 3 -18.88 -19.00 -17.78
CA GLY A 3 -17.66 -19.08 -16.93
C GLY A 3 -16.48 -18.20 -17.30
N SER A 4 -16.36 -17.68 -18.52
CA SER A 4 -15.12 -17.05 -18.98
C SER A 4 -15.17 -15.53 -19.21
N ARG A 5 -16.33 -14.91 -19.16
CA ARG A 5 -16.44 -13.45 -19.42
C ARG A 5 -16.06 -12.57 -18.24
N GLY A 6 -16.05 -13.06 -17.02
CA GLY A 6 -15.79 -12.24 -15.83
C GLY A 6 -14.32 -11.93 -15.59
N LEU A 7 -13.41 -12.86 -15.79
CA LEU A 7 -11.99 -12.70 -15.48
C LEU A 7 -11.26 -11.76 -16.45
N GLY A 8 -11.51 -11.87 -17.76
CA GLY A 8 -10.88 -11.00 -18.76
C GLY A 8 -11.29 -9.53 -18.63
N ASP A 9 -12.54 -9.25 -18.26
CA ASP A 9 -13.03 -7.87 -18.06
C ASP A 9 -12.54 -7.27 -16.74
N VAL A 10 -12.32 -8.08 -15.71
CA VAL A 10 -11.71 -7.64 -14.46
C VAL A 10 -10.26 -7.24 -14.68
N TYR A 11 -9.48 -8.03 -15.41
CA TYR A 11 -8.09 -7.68 -15.75
C TYR A 11 -8.00 -6.42 -16.62
N LYS A 12 -8.85 -6.26 -17.63
CA LYS A 12 -8.87 -5.05 -18.47
C LYS A 12 -9.24 -3.77 -17.72
N ARG A 13 -10.04 -3.87 -16.67
CA ARG A 13 -10.38 -2.71 -15.81
C ARG A 13 -9.32 -2.39 -14.76
N GLN A 14 -8.50 -3.36 -14.40
CA GLN A 14 -7.39 -3.15 -13.46
C GLN A 14 -6.18 -2.46 -14.10
N GLU A 15 -5.95 -2.66 -15.39
CA GLU A 15 -4.79 -2.14 -16.11
C GLU A 15 -4.62 -0.61 -15.97
N PRO A 16 -5.63 0.24 -16.22
CA PRO A 16 -5.50 1.69 -16.04
C PRO A 16 -5.22 2.11 -14.60
N MET A 17 -5.80 1.40 -13.62
CA MET A 17 -5.59 1.67 -12.21
C MET A 17 -4.17 1.31 -11.77
N LEU A 18 -3.64 0.18 -12.23
CA LEU A 18 -2.27 -0.25 -11.94
C LEU A 18 -1.23 0.67 -12.58
N ILE A 19 -1.50 1.21 -13.77
CA ILE A 19 -0.65 2.24 -14.40
C ILE A 19 -0.57 3.47 -13.50
N THR A 20 -1.70 3.98 -13.04
CA THR A 20 -1.75 5.13 -12.12
C THR A 20 -1.03 4.83 -10.80
N PHE A 21 -1.21 3.63 -10.25
CA PHE A 21 -0.49 3.22 -9.02
C PHE A 21 1.02 3.14 -9.25
N GLN A 22 1.45 2.66 -10.41
CA GLN A 22 2.87 2.63 -10.79
C GLN A 22 3.46 4.04 -10.86
N GLU A 23 2.76 5.00 -11.46
CA GLU A 23 3.18 6.41 -11.51
C GLU A 23 3.29 7.00 -10.10
N CYS A 24 2.34 6.72 -9.21
CA CYS A 24 2.39 7.13 -7.82
C CYS A 24 3.60 6.52 -7.08
N CYS A 25 3.90 5.24 -7.32
CA CYS A 25 5.07 4.58 -6.75
C CYS A 25 6.38 5.21 -7.22
N ASN A 26 6.48 5.53 -8.50
CA ASN A 26 7.65 6.19 -9.06
C ASN A 26 7.88 7.55 -8.40
N HIS A 27 6.84 8.36 -8.32
CA HIS A 27 6.89 9.67 -7.68
C HIS A 27 7.26 9.59 -6.19
N PHE A 28 6.71 8.62 -5.46
CA PHE A 28 7.07 8.39 -4.06
C PHE A 28 8.52 7.94 -3.93
N SER A 29 8.98 7.01 -4.77
CA SER A 29 10.36 6.50 -4.79
C SER A 29 11.36 7.62 -5.04
N GLU A 30 11.11 8.48 -6.03
CA GLU A 30 11.91 9.66 -6.32
C GLU A 30 12.01 10.60 -5.11
N LYS A 31 10.87 10.90 -4.46
CA LYS A 31 10.84 11.78 -3.29
C LYS A 31 11.65 11.28 -2.10
N ILE A 32 11.72 9.99 -1.90
CA ILE A 32 12.52 9.38 -0.82
C ILE A 32 13.97 9.09 -1.26
N GLY A 33 14.38 9.51 -2.45
CA GLY A 33 15.72 9.32 -2.99
C GLY A 33 16.05 7.86 -3.30
N ASN A 34 15.05 7.07 -3.64
CA ASN A 34 15.19 5.65 -3.92
C ASN A 34 15.24 5.38 -5.43
N TRP A 35 15.70 4.17 -5.81
CA TRP A 35 15.69 3.70 -7.18
C TRP A 35 14.26 3.45 -7.68
N PRO A 36 14.07 3.43 -9.02
CA PRO A 36 12.80 3.02 -9.59
C PRO A 36 12.34 1.67 -9.04
N VAL A 37 11.03 1.53 -8.89
CA VAL A 37 10.38 0.31 -8.43
C VAL A 37 9.33 -0.13 -9.43
N VAL A 38 8.98 -1.42 -9.43
CA VAL A 38 7.90 -1.96 -10.24
C VAL A 38 6.89 -2.69 -9.37
N ILE A 39 5.60 -2.53 -9.65
CA ILE A 39 4.55 -3.31 -8.98
C ILE A 39 4.75 -4.77 -9.38
N SER A 40 5.10 -5.61 -8.40
CA SER A 40 5.41 -7.03 -8.59
C SER A 40 4.23 -7.96 -8.30
N GLY A 41 3.21 -7.47 -7.60
CA GLY A 41 1.99 -8.20 -7.30
C GLY A 41 0.92 -7.31 -6.71
N SER A 42 -0.33 -7.60 -7.05
CA SER A 42 -1.51 -6.91 -6.52
C SER A 42 -2.62 -7.90 -6.20
N TRP A 43 -3.43 -7.59 -5.19
CA TRP A 43 -4.54 -8.42 -4.75
C TRP A 43 -5.65 -7.60 -4.10
N PHE A 44 -6.85 -8.17 -4.07
CA PHE A 44 -7.96 -7.62 -3.30
C PHE A 44 -7.95 -8.16 -1.86
N ASN A 45 -8.16 -7.26 -0.91
CA ASN A 45 -8.47 -7.62 0.47
C ASN A 45 -9.93 -7.28 0.76
N ILE A 46 -10.66 -8.27 1.21
CA ILE A 46 -12.03 -8.12 1.70
C ILE A 46 -11.99 -8.36 3.19
N LEU A 47 -12.35 -7.35 3.97
CA LEU A 47 -12.36 -7.40 5.42
C LEU A 47 -13.81 -7.43 5.91
N PRO A 48 -14.37 -8.63 6.17
CA PRO A 48 -15.74 -8.76 6.64
C PRO A 48 -15.87 -8.32 8.10
N LYS A 49 -17.09 -8.23 8.60
CA LYS A 49 -17.36 -8.02 10.03
C LYS A 49 -16.59 -9.01 10.89
N GLY A 50 -15.93 -8.51 11.92
CA GLY A 50 -15.06 -9.29 12.82
C GLY A 50 -13.67 -9.59 12.24
N GLY A 51 -13.45 -9.32 10.96
CA GLY A 51 -12.14 -9.48 10.31
C GLY A 51 -11.15 -8.39 10.72
N ARG A 52 -9.88 -8.75 10.74
CA ARG A 52 -8.76 -7.82 10.93
C ARG A 52 -7.55 -8.31 10.14
N THR A 53 -6.59 -7.42 9.92
CA THR A 53 -5.28 -7.80 9.39
C THR A 53 -4.28 -7.74 10.52
N GLU A 54 -3.65 -8.87 10.80
CA GLU A 54 -2.61 -8.94 11.83
C GLU A 54 -1.42 -8.05 11.48
N ARG A 55 -0.68 -7.63 12.49
CA ARG A 55 0.53 -6.85 12.36
C ARG A 55 1.58 -7.61 11.56
N HIS A 56 2.06 -7.04 10.47
CA HIS A 56 3.06 -7.63 9.59
C HIS A 56 3.85 -6.57 8.82
N ARG A 57 4.85 -7.00 8.08
CA ARG A 57 5.63 -6.21 7.13
C ARG A 57 5.96 -7.06 5.89
N HIS A 58 6.42 -6.44 4.83
CA HIS A 58 6.76 -7.11 3.58
C HIS A 58 8.27 -7.07 3.34
N GLU A 59 8.99 -8.10 3.76
CA GLU A 59 10.47 -8.11 3.79
C GLU A 59 11.12 -8.10 2.40
N SER A 60 10.43 -8.61 1.38
CA SER A 60 10.96 -8.70 0.00
C SER A 60 10.50 -7.58 -0.91
N SER A 61 9.92 -6.53 -0.35
CA SER A 61 9.34 -5.42 -1.11
C SER A 61 9.96 -4.08 -0.71
N VAL A 62 9.87 -3.09 -1.59
CA VAL A 62 10.41 -1.74 -1.36
C VAL A 62 9.32 -0.79 -0.90
N ILE A 63 8.25 -0.69 -1.67
CA ILE A 63 7.06 0.13 -1.40
C ILE A 63 5.85 -0.80 -1.41
N SER A 64 4.96 -0.60 -0.45
CA SER A 64 3.66 -1.24 -0.40
C SER A 64 2.58 -0.18 -0.56
N GLY A 65 1.46 -0.56 -1.15
CA GLY A 65 0.33 0.32 -1.37
C GLY A 65 -0.99 -0.32 -0.97
N ALA A 66 -1.92 0.52 -0.51
CA ALA A 66 -3.29 0.16 -0.21
C ALA A 66 -4.24 1.22 -0.76
N PHE A 67 -5.11 0.83 -1.69
CA PHE A 67 -6.15 1.67 -2.24
C PHE A 67 -7.51 1.24 -1.72
N TYR A 68 -8.19 2.14 -1.03
CA TYR A 68 -9.48 1.86 -0.41
C TYR A 68 -10.61 2.09 -1.40
N LEU A 69 -11.21 0.99 -1.88
CA LEU A 69 -12.31 1.03 -2.85
C LEU A 69 -13.63 1.41 -2.21
N ASP A 70 -13.89 0.84 -1.03
CA ASP A 70 -15.13 1.01 -0.29
C ASP A 70 -14.82 1.01 1.21
N LEU A 71 -15.30 2.03 1.90
CA LEU A 71 -15.19 2.20 3.34
C LEU A 71 -16.59 2.31 3.92
N PRO A 72 -17.07 1.29 4.64
CA PRO A 72 -18.33 1.42 5.36
C PRO A 72 -18.28 2.51 6.42
N GLU A 73 -19.41 3.11 6.71
CA GLU A 73 -19.52 4.05 7.83
C GLU A 73 -19.28 3.36 9.17
N GLY A 74 -18.67 4.08 10.12
CA GLY A 74 -18.44 3.58 11.47
C GLY A 74 -17.05 3.01 11.71
N ASP A 75 -16.94 1.96 12.52
CA ASP A 75 -15.68 1.33 12.89
C ASP A 75 -15.31 0.21 11.91
N PHE A 76 -14.87 0.60 10.73
CA PHE A 76 -14.56 -0.27 9.59
C PHE A 76 -13.19 -0.98 9.67
N GLY A 77 -12.55 -1.00 10.83
CA GLY A 77 -11.21 -1.58 10.97
C GLY A 77 -10.13 -0.68 10.40
N LYS A 78 -9.80 0.40 11.13
CA LYS A 78 -8.81 1.40 10.74
C LYS A 78 -7.47 0.77 10.40
N PHE A 79 -6.82 1.31 9.39
CA PHE A 79 -5.43 1.00 9.07
C PHE A 79 -4.51 1.63 10.11
N PHE A 80 -3.57 0.87 10.64
CA PHE A 80 -2.57 1.39 11.56
C PHE A 80 -1.16 1.06 11.09
N VAL A 81 -0.23 1.91 11.49
CA VAL A 81 1.21 1.70 11.38
C VAL A 81 1.85 1.68 12.77
N VAL A 82 3.00 1.02 12.87
CA VAL A 82 3.73 0.85 14.11
C VAL A 82 5.00 1.69 14.07
N SER A 83 5.28 2.41 15.15
CA SER A 83 6.50 3.20 15.26
C SER A 83 7.75 2.31 15.20
N PRO A 84 8.68 2.55 14.27
CA PRO A 84 9.93 1.81 14.22
C PRO A 84 10.87 2.17 15.39
N LEU A 85 10.58 3.24 16.11
CA LEU A 85 11.39 3.73 17.23
C LEU A 85 11.06 3.03 18.55
N GLN A 86 10.09 2.14 18.59
CA GLN A 86 9.65 1.47 19.81
C GLN A 86 10.80 0.85 20.62
N PRO A 87 11.80 0.18 20.02
CA PRO A 87 12.92 -0.37 20.80
C PRO A 87 13.76 0.68 21.53
N TYR A 88 13.67 1.93 21.09
CA TYR A 88 14.44 3.06 21.64
C TYR A 88 13.60 3.97 22.53
N MET A 89 12.31 3.71 22.66
CA MET A 89 11.42 4.46 23.55
C MET A 89 11.72 4.12 24.99
N MET A 90 12.29 5.07 25.71
CA MET A 90 12.61 4.92 27.15
C MET A 90 11.39 5.08 28.05
N CYS A 91 10.29 5.58 27.53
CA CYS A 91 9.07 5.84 28.28
C CYS A 91 8.15 4.61 28.22
N VAL A 92 7.92 3.98 29.36
CA VAL A 92 7.11 2.77 29.46
C VAL A 92 5.61 3.10 29.47
N HIS A 93 5.22 4.29 29.88
CA HIS A 93 3.82 4.72 30.00
C HIS A 93 3.64 6.15 29.50
N ASN A 94 2.91 6.31 28.43
CA ASN A 94 2.44 7.61 28.00
C ASN A 94 1.15 7.95 28.77
N VAL A 95 1.16 9.04 29.49
CA VAL A 95 -0.04 9.54 30.20
C VAL A 95 -1.05 10.18 29.25
N ARG A 96 -0.65 10.44 28.02
CA ARG A 96 -1.50 10.91 26.92
C ARG A 96 -0.88 10.55 25.57
N GLU A 97 -1.73 10.34 24.58
CA GLU A 97 -1.29 10.14 23.20
C GLU A 97 -0.79 11.46 22.59
N THR A 98 0.41 11.41 22.02
CA THR A 98 0.99 12.51 21.24
C THR A 98 1.66 11.94 20.00
N PRO A 99 1.80 12.72 18.91
CA PRO A 99 2.47 12.24 17.69
C PRO A 99 3.89 11.73 17.92
N TYR A 100 4.55 12.17 18.98
CA TYR A 100 5.94 11.81 19.32
C TYR A 100 6.07 10.56 20.19
N GLY A 101 5.02 10.16 20.89
CA GLY A 101 5.01 9.04 21.83
C GLY A 101 4.09 7.89 21.43
N MET A 102 3.46 7.94 20.26
CA MET A 102 2.55 6.88 19.82
C MET A 102 3.33 5.66 19.38
N TYR A 103 2.94 4.51 19.90
CA TYR A 103 3.42 3.22 19.41
C TYR A 103 2.67 2.75 18.17
N PHE A 104 1.35 2.89 18.19
CA PHE A 104 0.48 2.68 17.04
C PHE A 104 -0.09 4.01 16.58
N TYR A 105 -0.12 4.22 15.28
CA TYR A 105 -0.77 5.35 14.67
C TYR A 105 -1.87 4.87 13.72
N ASP A 106 -3.11 5.18 14.06
CA ASP A 106 -4.25 4.92 13.20
C ASP A 106 -4.29 5.97 12.08
N VAL A 107 -4.00 5.52 10.86
CA VAL A 107 -3.94 6.41 9.69
C VAL A 107 -5.35 6.87 9.33
N PRO A 108 -5.58 8.18 9.13
CA PRO A 108 -6.89 8.70 8.72
C PRO A 108 -7.17 8.38 7.25
N ILE A 109 -7.57 7.14 6.98
CA ILE A 109 -7.87 6.68 5.61
C ILE A 109 -9.19 7.22 5.11
N LYS A 110 -9.25 7.39 3.78
CA LYS A 110 -10.44 7.84 3.04
C LYS A 110 -10.70 6.92 1.87
N GLU A 111 -11.97 6.77 1.52
CA GLU A 111 -12.38 6.04 0.33
C GLU A 111 -11.79 6.67 -0.94
N LYS A 112 -11.45 5.83 -1.92
CA LYS A 112 -10.84 6.21 -3.20
C LYS A 112 -9.49 6.94 -3.07
N HIS A 113 -8.78 6.69 -1.98
CA HIS A 113 -7.42 7.18 -1.78
C HIS A 113 -6.42 6.04 -1.75
N LEU A 114 -5.26 6.31 -2.35
CA LEU A 114 -4.09 5.44 -2.33
C LEU A 114 -3.14 5.88 -1.22
N TYR A 115 -2.74 4.93 -0.39
CA TYR A 115 -1.74 5.10 0.65
C TYR A 115 -0.51 4.30 0.29
N LEU A 116 0.63 4.97 0.21
CA LEU A 116 1.94 4.37 -0.06
C LEU A 116 2.80 4.47 1.19
N PHE A 117 3.53 3.41 1.47
CA PHE A 117 4.42 3.35 2.62
C PHE A 117 5.60 2.41 2.34
N PRO A 118 6.75 2.61 3.01
CA PRO A 118 7.86 1.68 2.90
C PRO A 118 7.45 0.29 3.37
N SER A 119 7.80 -0.74 2.61
CA SER A 119 7.35 -2.12 2.89
C SER A 119 7.88 -2.69 4.20
N TRP A 120 8.99 -2.15 4.72
CA TRP A 120 9.53 -2.51 6.03
C TRP A 120 8.69 -1.99 7.20
N LEU A 121 7.80 -0.99 6.97
CA LEU A 121 6.97 -0.42 8.02
C LEU A 121 5.92 -1.44 8.48
N GLU A 122 5.97 -1.79 9.75
CA GLU A 122 4.97 -2.69 10.34
C GLU A 122 3.60 -2.03 10.36
N HIS A 123 2.60 -2.77 9.91
CA HIS A 123 1.24 -2.27 9.76
C HIS A 123 0.22 -3.39 9.88
N GLY A 124 -1.03 -3.00 9.93
CA GLY A 124 -2.17 -3.91 9.97
C GLY A 124 -3.49 -3.16 9.95
N SER A 125 -4.57 -3.83 10.29
CA SER A 125 -5.86 -3.18 10.48
C SER A 125 -6.55 -3.61 11.77
N ARG A 126 -7.29 -2.68 12.37
CA ARG A 126 -8.19 -2.96 13.48
C ARG A 126 -9.33 -3.86 12.98
N THR A 127 -10.08 -4.41 13.91
CA THR A 127 -11.27 -5.21 13.60
C THR A 127 -12.32 -4.35 12.90
N ASN A 128 -12.92 -4.87 11.83
CA ASN A 128 -14.10 -4.28 11.23
C ASN A 128 -15.33 -4.64 12.07
N ASN A 129 -15.91 -3.68 12.75
CA ASN A 129 -17.09 -3.84 13.60
C ASN A 129 -18.40 -3.43 12.90
N THR A 130 -18.33 -3.10 11.60
CA THR A 130 -19.52 -2.78 10.79
C THR A 130 -20.17 -4.03 10.22
N GLU A 131 -21.41 -3.90 9.73
CA GLU A 131 -22.14 -4.99 9.06
C GLU A 131 -21.71 -5.17 7.59
N HIS A 132 -20.83 -4.32 7.07
CA HIS A 132 -20.41 -4.29 5.66
C HIS A 132 -18.95 -4.62 5.52
N ASP A 133 -18.59 -5.24 4.40
CA ASP A 133 -17.23 -5.55 4.06
C ASP A 133 -16.46 -4.29 3.67
N ARG A 134 -15.21 -4.18 4.12
CA ARG A 134 -14.26 -3.17 3.63
C ARG A 134 -13.44 -3.75 2.48
N TRP A 135 -13.41 -3.05 1.37
CA TRP A 135 -12.70 -3.49 0.17
C TRP A 135 -11.45 -2.65 -0.09
N THR A 136 -10.33 -3.32 -0.28
CA THR A 136 -9.03 -2.68 -0.52
C THR A 136 -8.30 -3.40 -1.63
N VAL A 137 -7.67 -2.65 -2.55
CA VAL A 137 -6.64 -3.18 -3.46
C VAL A 137 -5.29 -2.93 -2.82
N SER A 138 -4.55 -3.99 -2.58
CA SER A 138 -3.18 -3.92 -2.08
C SER A 138 -2.20 -4.37 -3.12
N PHE A 139 -0.98 -3.84 -3.06
CA PHE A 139 0.10 -4.26 -3.94
C PHE A 139 1.46 -4.06 -3.27
N ASN A 140 2.44 -4.76 -3.79
CA ASN A 140 3.84 -4.63 -3.42
C ASN A 140 4.69 -4.29 -4.64
N THR A 141 5.81 -3.66 -4.40
CA THR A 141 6.80 -3.36 -5.43
C THR A 141 8.11 -4.08 -5.16
N SER A 142 8.81 -4.41 -6.25
CA SER A 142 10.20 -4.89 -6.21
C SER A 142 11.15 -3.80 -6.70
N ALA A 143 12.39 -3.83 -6.21
CA ALA A 143 13.46 -3.05 -6.80
C ALA A 143 13.78 -3.57 -8.21
N PHE A 144 14.26 -2.70 -9.06
CA PHE A 144 14.79 -3.12 -10.35
C PHE A 144 16.02 -4.01 -10.17
N SER A 145 16.09 -5.11 -10.91
CA SER A 145 17.37 -5.76 -11.20
C SER A 145 18.15 -4.93 -12.23
N GLN A 146 19.47 -5.09 -12.30
CA GLN A 146 20.28 -4.41 -13.32
C GLN A 146 19.84 -4.71 -14.76
N GLU A 147 19.24 -5.90 -15.00
CA GLU A 147 18.67 -6.28 -16.29
C GLU A 147 17.42 -5.46 -16.66
N MET A 148 16.73 -4.92 -15.67
CA MET A 148 15.56 -4.04 -15.86
C MET A 148 15.96 -2.58 -16.11
N LEU A 149 17.24 -2.23 -16.03
CA LEU A 149 17.77 -0.93 -16.44
C LEU A 149 17.96 -0.82 -17.96
N ASP A 150 17.42 -1.77 -18.74
CA ASP A 150 17.31 -1.58 -20.19
C ASP A 150 16.57 -0.24 -20.44
N PRO A 151 17.18 0.68 -21.21
CA PRO A 151 16.57 1.98 -21.50
C PRO A 151 15.13 1.87 -22.02
N ARG A 152 14.81 0.80 -22.74
CA ARG A 152 13.46 0.53 -23.24
C ARG A 152 12.46 0.22 -22.13
N PHE A 153 12.91 -0.45 -21.07
CA PHE A 153 12.09 -0.73 -19.90
C PHE A 153 11.91 0.52 -19.06
N VAL A 154 12.98 1.26 -18.82
CA VAL A 154 12.94 2.56 -18.12
C VAL A 154 11.99 3.52 -18.83
N GLU A 155 12.05 3.61 -20.16
CA GLU A 155 11.14 4.44 -20.96
C GLU A 155 9.67 4.00 -20.82
N SER A 156 9.40 2.70 -20.73
CA SER A 156 8.04 2.17 -20.55
C SER A 156 7.44 2.47 -19.17
N VAL A 157 8.27 2.56 -18.13
CA VAL A 157 7.85 2.79 -16.74
C VAL A 157 7.82 4.27 -16.37
N TRP A 158 8.77 5.06 -16.90
CA TRP A 158 8.97 6.47 -16.53
C TRP A 158 8.49 7.47 -17.59
N GLY A 159 8.11 6.99 -18.77
CA GLY A 159 7.80 7.84 -19.91
C GLY A 159 9.05 8.45 -20.56
N LYS A 160 8.88 8.98 -21.79
CA LYS A 160 9.96 9.68 -22.50
C LYS A 160 10.21 11.02 -21.81
N GLY A 161 11.38 11.20 -21.23
CA GLY A 161 11.81 12.50 -20.72
C GLY A 161 12.63 12.54 -19.44
N HIS A 162 12.90 11.42 -18.77
CA HIS A 162 13.92 11.37 -17.72
C HIS A 162 15.31 11.14 -18.31
N GLU A 163 15.86 12.18 -18.93
CA GLU A 163 17.32 12.26 -19.10
C GLU A 163 17.90 12.69 -17.74
N SER A 164 18.81 11.87 -17.23
CA SER A 164 19.59 12.12 -16.03
C SER A 164 20.28 13.49 -16.11
N SER A 165 19.86 14.43 -15.30
CA SER A 165 20.62 15.64 -14.98
C SER A 165 21.70 15.36 -13.95
#